data_7fbc5cf5d968eecbe8145c2113e3d56f
#
_entry.id   7fbc5cf5d968eecbe8145c2113e3d56f
#
_cell.length_a   1.000
_cell.length_b   1.000
_cell.length_c   1.000
_cell.angle_alpha   90.00
_cell.angle_beta   90.00
_cell.angle_gamma   90.00
#
_symmetry.space_group_name_H-M   'P 1'
#
loop_
_entity.id
_entity.type
_entity.pdbx_description
1 polymer ?
#
loop_
_entity_poly.entity_id
_entity_poly.type
_entity_poly.pdbx_seq_one_letter_code
_entity_poly.pdbx_strand_id
1 'polypeptide(L)'
;PEVNFIGVDIKGARMHTGAKQALDEGLSNAAFLRTNIEIIDRFFAPGEVQEIWLTFSDPQMKNPRKRLSSTSFMERYRHFLSDGGIIHLKTDSNFLFTYTTYMVERNRLPLLFRTEDLYHTDGIDPETRKILSIQTYYEAQWIDRGLNIRYMKFRLPHSGELEEPDVEIPLDEYRSYKRTKRSGL
;
A
#
# COMPACT_ATOMS: atom_id res chain seq x y z
N PRO A 1 -24.30 -2.02 -1.22
CA PRO A 1 -23.02 -2.15 -0.51
C PRO A 1 -22.80 -0.97 0.41
N GLU A 2 -22.30 -1.24 1.62
CA GLU A 2 -22.12 -0.21 2.66
C GLU A 2 -20.78 0.55 2.51
N VAL A 3 -19.86 0.03 1.70
CA VAL A 3 -18.50 0.59 1.51
C VAL A 3 -18.24 0.81 0.02
N ASN A 4 -17.68 1.97 -0.31
CA ASN A 4 -17.19 2.27 -1.66
C ASN A 4 -15.69 2.02 -1.75
N PHE A 5 -15.25 1.48 -2.88
CA PHE A 5 -13.85 1.21 -3.17
C PHE A 5 -13.36 2.07 -4.33
N ILE A 6 -12.24 2.76 -4.13
CA ILE A 6 -11.66 3.62 -5.16
C ILE A 6 -10.26 3.13 -5.50
N GLY A 7 -10.09 2.58 -6.71
CA GLY A 7 -8.77 2.22 -7.24
C GLY A 7 -8.05 3.46 -7.75
N VAL A 8 -6.81 3.67 -7.30
CA VAL A 8 -5.98 4.82 -7.69
C VAL A 8 -4.69 4.34 -8.35
N ASP A 9 -4.43 4.75 -9.58
CA ASP A 9 -3.16 4.51 -10.29
C ASP A 9 -2.94 5.63 -11.33
N ILE A 10 -1.70 5.83 -11.73
CA ILE A 10 -1.35 6.69 -12.87
C ILE A 10 -1.42 5.96 -14.21
N LYS A 11 -1.36 4.63 -14.22
CA LYS A 11 -1.31 3.79 -15.42
C LYS A 11 -2.72 3.48 -15.97
N GLY A 12 -3.12 4.21 -17.01
CA GLY A 12 -4.44 4.11 -17.61
C GLY A 12 -4.85 2.71 -18.06
N ALA A 13 -3.95 1.89 -18.62
CA ALA A 13 -4.28 0.54 -19.08
C ALA A 13 -4.78 -0.38 -17.96
N ARG A 14 -4.16 -0.34 -16.77
CA ARG A 14 -4.61 -1.12 -15.61
C ARG A 14 -5.96 -0.64 -15.10
N MET A 15 -6.14 0.67 -15.02
CA MET A 15 -7.39 1.30 -14.60
C MET A 15 -8.54 0.92 -15.53
N HIS A 16 -8.31 0.96 -16.85
CA HIS A 16 -9.31 0.57 -17.85
C HIS A 16 -9.75 -0.89 -17.67
N THR A 17 -8.80 -1.82 -17.48
CA THR A 17 -9.12 -3.24 -17.26
C THR A 17 -9.98 -3.43 -16.01
N GLY A 18 -9.60 -2.82 -14.89
CA GLY A 18 -10.37 -2.92 -13.64
C GLY A 18 -11.76 -2.28 -13.75
N ALA A 19 -11.84 -1.09 -14.37
CA ALA A 19 -13.12 -0.39 -14.56
C ALA A 19 -14.07 -1.19 -15.49
N LYS A 20 -13.54 -1.79 -16.57
CA LYS A 20 -14.34 -2.63 -17.44
C LYS A 20 -14.85 -3.87 -16.69
N GLN A 21 -14.01 -4.54 -15.93
CA GLN A 21 -14.41 -5.70 -15.14
C GLN A 21 -15.48 -5.32 -14.11
N ALA A 22 -15.32 -4.21 -13.39
CA ALA A 22 -16.31 -3.74 -12.43
C ALA A 22 -17.68 -3.47 -13.09
N LEU A 23 -17.69 -2.90 -14.30
CA LEU A 23 -18.92 -2.70 -15.08
C LEU A 23 -19.54 -4.02 -15.54
N ASP A 24 -18.72 -4.94 -16.06
CA ASP A 24 -19.17 -6.25 -16.55
C ASP A 24 -19.77 -7.09 -15.39
N GLU A 25 -19.23 -6.96 -14.18
CA GLU A 25 -19.69 -7.64 -12.95
C GLU A 25 -20.81 -6.86 -12.21
N GLY A 26 -21.20 -5.67 -12.66
CA GLY A 26 -22.25 -4.85 -12.05
C GLY A 26 -21.88 -4.29 -10.67
N LEU A 27 -20.61 -4.03 -10.40
CA LEU A 27 -20.12 -3.49 -9.12
C LEU A 27 -20.45 -1.99 -9.03
N SER A 28 -21.53 -1.64 -8.33
CA SER A 28 -21.99 -0.24 -8.18
C SER A 28 -21.17 0.58 -7.16
N ASN A 29 -20.33 -0.07 -6.36
CA ASN A 29 -19.52 0.55 -5.30
C ASN A 29 -18.02 0.59 -5.61
N ALA A 30 -17.63 0.35 -6.86
CA ALA A 30 -16.25 0.44 -7.32
C ALA A 30 -16.06 1.62 -8.27
N ALA A 31 -15.09 2.47 -7.99
CA ALA A 31 -14.70 3.60 -8.83
C ALA A 31 -13.19 3.61 -9.08
N PHE A 32 -12.75 4.34 -10.11
CA PHE A 32 -11.35 4.38 -10.49
C PHE A 32 -10.92 5.83 -10.74
N LEU A 33 -9.85 6.25 -10.08
CA LEU A 33 -9.29 7.59 -10.17
C LEU A 33 -7.88 7.53 -10.78
N ARG A 34 -7.75 7.97 -12.03
CA ARG A 34 -6.43 8.10 -12.66
C ARG A 34 -5.80 9.43 -12.34
N THR A 35 -4.82 9.45 -11.45
CA THR A 35 -4.13 10.66 -11.05
C THR A 35 -2.69 10.40 -10.62
N ASN A 36 -1.90 11.49 -10.51
CA ASN A 36 -0.64 11.44 -9.79
C ASN A 36 -0.92 11.37 -8.29
N ILE A 37 -0.36 10.38 -7.61
CA ILE A 37 -0.56 10.16 -6.17
C ILE A 37 -0.08 11.35 -5.31
N GLU A 38 0.84 12.18 -5.80
CA GLU A 38 1.34 13.36 -5.10
C GLU A 38 0.28 14.47 -4.89
N ILE A 39 -0.87 14.37 -5.59
CA ILE A 39 -2.00 15.32 -5.45
C ILE A 39 -3.29 14.66 -5.01
N ILE A 40 -3.21 13.47 -4.42
CA ILE A 40 -4.40 12.68 -4.04
C ILE A 40 -5.31 13.40 -3.06
N ASP A 41 -4.76 14.22 -2.19
CA ASP A 41 -5.46 15.05 -1.22
C ASP A 41 -6.41 16.09 -1.83
N ARG A 42 -6.33 16.32 -3.15
CA ARG A 42 -7.25 17.25 -3.86
C ARG A 42 -8.56 16.61 -4.31
N PHE A 43 -8.69 15.30 -4.16
CA PHE A 43 -9.82 14.53 -4.67
C PHE A 43 -10.81 14.08 -3.61
N PHE A 44 -10.49 14.26 -2.35
CA PHE A 44 -11.29 13.81 -1.23
C PHE A 44 -11.48 14.94 -0.22
N ALA A 45 -12.65 14.97 0.40
CA ALA A 45 -12.95 15.86 1.51
C ALA A 45 -12.28 15.36 2.81
N PRO A 46 -12.05 16.23 3.81
CA PRO A 46 -11.53 15.84 5.10
C PRO A 46 -12.38 14.74 5.77
N GLY A 47 -11.74 13.65 6.18
CA GLY A 47 -12.38 12.51 6.84
C GLY A 47 -13.23 11.62 5.94
N GLU A 48 -13.20 11.82 4.63
CA GLU A 48 -14.02 11.06 3.67
C GLU A 48 -13.56 9.60 3.52
N VAL A 49 -12.28 9.33 3.70
CA VAL A 49 -11.68 8.00 3.56
C VAL A 49 -11.47 7.37 4.93
N GLN A 50 -11.85 6.10 5.10
CA GLN A 50 -11.68 5.35 6.34
C GLN A 50 -10.43 4.46 6.33
N GLU A 51 -10.08 3.93 5.14
CA GLU A 51 -8.96 3.01 4.99
C GLU A 51 -8.18 3.30 3.70
N ILE A 52 -6.86 3.15 3.77
CA ILE A 52 -5.96 3.25 2.61
C ILE A 52 -5.19 1.94 2.48
N TRP A 53 -5.22 1.35 1.28
CA TRP A 53 -4.53 0.12 0.95
C TRP A 53 -3.34 0.40 0.03
N LEU A 54 -2.13 0.24 0.56
CA LEU A 54 -0.87 0.35 -0.19
C LEU A 54 -0.47 -1.05 -0.66
N THR A 55 -0.88 -1.40 -1.89
CA THR A 55 -0.67 -2.74 -2.46
C THR A 55 0.45 -2.74 -3.50
N PHE A 56 1.55 -3.43 -3.22
CA PHE A 56 2.70 -3.61 -4.12
C PHE A 56 3.24 -2.31 -4.72
N SER A 57 3.20 -1.22 -3.95
CA SER A 57 3.76 0.06 -4.34
C SER A 57 5.29 -0.02 -4.52
N ASP A 58 5.84 0.86 -5.36
CA ASP A 58 7.29 0.95 -5.54
C ASP A 58 7.95 1.34 -4.20
N PRO A 59 8.93 0.59 -3.70
CA PRO A 59 9.59 0.87 -2.42
C PRO A 59 10.38 2.18 -2.40
N GLN A 60 10.63 2.80 -3.56
CA GLN A 60 11.34 4.08 -3.67
C GLN A 60 12.61 4.12 -2.81
N MET A 61 13.45 3.08 -2.95
CA MET A 61 14.61 2.84 -2.06
C MET A 61 15.58 4.04 -1.97
N LYS A 62 15.71 4.79 -3.07
CA LYS A 62 16.60 5.97 -3.17
C LYS A 62 15.89 7.31 -2.95
N ASN A 63 14.57 7.32 -2.78
CA ASN A 63 13.79 8.55 -2.70
C ASN A 63 12.70 8.46 -1.60
N PRO A 64 13.08 8.68 -0.34
CA PRO A 64 12.17 8.53 0.81
C PRO A 64 10.85 9.29 0.65
N ARG A 65 10.90 10.54 0.19
CA ARG A 65 9.69 11.38 0.05
C ARG A 65 8.67 10.88 -0.97
N LYS A 66 9.08 9.99 -1.91
CA LYS A 66 8.17 9.36 -2.88
C LYS A 66 7.63 8.01 -2.43
N ARG A 67 8.05 7.51 -1.28
CA ARG A 67 7.59 6.26 -0.70
C ARG A 67 6.19 6.45 -0.12
N LEU A 68 5.21 5.66 -0.57
CA LEU A 68 3.81 5.85 -0.18
C LEU A 68 3.53 5.64 1.32
N SER A 69 4.44 4.98 2.04
CA SER A 69 4.40 4.85 3.50
C SER A 69 5.33 5.82 4.25
N SER A 70 5.88 6.85 3.59
CA SER A 70 6.71 7.88 4.23
C SER A 70 5.88 8.83 5.10
N THR A 71 6.53 9.51 6.03
CA THR A 71 5.88 10.55 6.84
C THR A 71 5.29 11.65 5.98
N SER A 72 5.93 12.05 4.89
CA SER A 72 5.36 13.00 3.91
C SER A 72 4.02 12.54 3.34
N PHE A 73 3.86 11.23 3.07
CA PHE A 73 2.59 10.70 2.60
C PHE A 73 1.60 10.49 3.75
N MET A 74 2.06 10.12 4.95
CA MET A 74 1.18 10.06 6.12
C MET A 74 0.56 11.43 6.42
N GLU A 75 1.35 12.52 6.37
CA GLU A 75 0.82 13.89 6.50
C GLU A 75 -0.21 14.21 5.41
N ARG A 76 0.05 13.82 4.17
CA ARG A 76 -0.90 14.01 3.07
C ARG A 76 -2.19 13.21 3.28
N TYR A 77 -2.10 11.98 3.78
CA TYR A 77 -3.27 11.15 4.07
C TYR A 77 -4.13 11.73 5.19
N ARG A 78 -3.55 12.36 6.19
CA ARG A 78 -4.27 13.07 7.27
C ARG A 78 -5.26 14.12 6.75
N HIS A 79 -5.05 14.67 5.56
CA HIS A 79 -5.97 15.67 4.99
C HIS A 79 -7.34 15.10 4.64
N PHE A 80 -7.44 13.81 4.33
CA PHE A 80 -8.68 13.19 3.86
C PHE A 80 -9.04 11.86 4.53
N LEU A 81 -8.09 11.22 5.19
CA LEU A 81 -8.36 10.04 6.01
C LEU A 81 -9.06 10.48 7.30
N SER A 82 -10.02 9.69 7.78
CA SER A 82 -10.62 9.90 9.11
C SER A 82 -9.57 9.81 10.21
N ASP A 83 -9.75 10.54 11.32
CA ASP A 83 -8.83 10.47 12.45
C ASP A 83 -8.72 9.04 12.99
N GLY A 84 -7.51 8.54 13.10
CA GLY A 84 -7.27 7.13 13.45
C GLY A 84 -7.69 6.12 12.37
N GLY A 85 -7.94 6.56 11.14
CA GLY A 85 -8.21 5.68 10.01
C GLY A 85 -7.07 4.70 9.74
N ILE A 86 -7.35 3.62 9.01
CA ILE A 86 -6.43 2.48 8.91
C ILE A 86 -5.61 2.58 7.63
N ILE A 87 -4.31 2.37 7.77
CA ILE A 87 -3.38 2.17 6.65
C ILE A 87 -3.02 0.68 6.59
N HIS A 88 -3.20 0.08 5.42
CA HIS A 88 -2.77 -1.28 5.10
C HIS A 88 -1.57 -1.24 4.16
N LEU A 89 -0.56 -2.04 4.46
CA LEU A 89 0.57 -2.29 3.55
C LEU A 89 0.63 -3.77 3.22
N LYS A 90 0.50 -4.12 1.92
CA LYS A 90 0.74 -5.46 1.40
C LYS A 90 1.86 -5.39 0.35
N THR A 91 2.98 -6.07 0.59
CA THR A 91 4.18 -5.91 -0.24
C THR A 91 5.07 -7.16 -0.29
N ASP A 92 5.73 -7.37 -1.42
CA ASP A 92 6.84 -8.30 -1.60
C ASP A 92 8.19 -7.71 -1.14
N SER A 93 8.27 -6.38 -1.01
CA SER A 93 9.50 -5.66 -0.67
C SER A 93 9.84 -5.76 0.81
N ASN A 94 10.95 -6.43 1.13
CA ASN A 94 11.49 -6.44 2.48
C ASN A 94 11.91 -5.03 2.92
N PHE A 95 12.52 -4.28 2.01
CA PHE A 95 12.92 -2.90 2.28
C PHE A 95 11.73 -2.03 2.69
N LEU A 96 10.64 -2.04 1.90
CA LEU A 96 9.46 -1.21 2.18
C LEU A 96 8.78 -1.60 3.48
N PHE A 97 8.67 -2.91 3.74
CA PHE A 97 8.09 -3.43 4.97
C PHE A 97 8.90 -3.01 6.20
N THR A 98 10.23 -3.21 6.16
CA THR A 98 11.16 -2.83 7.24
C THR A 98 11.12 -1.32 7.50
N TYR A 99 11.18 -0.52 6.43
CA TYR A 99 11.04 0.94 6.55
C TYR A 99 9.73 1.32 7.24
N THR A 100 8.61 0.77 6.78
CA THR A 100 7.29 1.11 7.35
C THR A 100 7.18 0.66 8.80
N THR A 101 7.81 -0.47 9.17
CA THR A 101 7.90 -0.91 10.57
C THR A 101 8.59 0.15 11.42
N TYR A 102 9.78 0.60 11.03
CA TYR A 102 10.50 1.64 11.77
C TYR A 102 9.75 2.98 11.81
N MET A 103 9.07 3.36 10.72
CA MET A 103 8.24 4.57 10.67
C MET A 103 7.09 4.48 11.68
N VAL A 104 6.39 3.36 11.75
CA VAL A 104 5.30 3.10 12.71
C VAL A 104 5.83 3.13 14.15
N GLU A 105 6.94 2.46 14.43
CA GLU A 105 7.57 2.40 15.75
C GLU A 105 8.10 3.76 16.22
N ARG A 106 8.82 4.48 15.33
CA ARG A 106 9.38 5.83 15.63
C ARG A 106 8.29 6.81 16.04
N ASN A 107 7.16 6.76 15.37
CA ASN A 107 6.03 7.65 15.58
C ASN A 107 4.99 7.08 16.56
N ARG A 108 5.25 5.92 17.18
CA ARG A 108 4.34 5.25 18.13
C ARG A 108 2.91 5.11 17.57
N LEU A 109 2.78 4.89 16.27
CA LEU A 109 1.47 4.70 15.66
C LEU A 109 0.87 3.37 16.13
N PRO A 110 -0.44 3.32 16.42
CA PRO A 110 -1.08 2.09 16.89
C PRO A 110 -1.01 0.98 15.84
N LEU A 111 -0.08 0.05 16.00
CA LEU A 111 0.07 -1.15 15.18
C LEU A 111 -1.04 -2.13 15.52
N LEU A 112 -1.88 -2.50 14.54
CA LEU A 112 -2.99 -3.43 14.73
C LEU A 112 -2.60 -4.87 14.39
N PHE A 113 -1.77 -5.05 13.37
CA PHE A 113 -1.28 -6.36 12.95
C PHE A 113 -0.03 -6.23 12.09
N ARG A 114 0.87 -7.22 12.15
CA ARG A 114 2.06 -7.31 11.32
C ARG A 114 2.46 -8.77 11.09
N THR A 115 2.82 -9.12 9.86
CA THR A 115 3.43 -10.40 9.52
C THR A 115 4.43 -10.27 8.38
N GLU A 116 5.51 -11.05 8.45
CA GLU A 116 6.53 -11.17 7.38
C GLU A 116 6.19 -12.27 6.37
N ASP A 117 5.19 -13.09 6.68
CA ASP A 117 4.71 -14.17 5.81
C ASP A 117 3.19 -14.31 5.91
N LEU A 118 2.51 -13.56 5.06
CA LEU A 118 1.05 -13.45 5.07
C LEU A 118 0.33 -14.80 4.90
N TYR A 119 0.87 -15.66 4.05
CA TYR A 119 0.19 -16.90 3.66
C TYR A 119 0.39 -18.05 4.65
N HIS A 120 1.43 -17.98 5.48
CA HIS A 120 1.72 -19.00 6.51
C HIS A 120 1.52 -18.48 7.94
N THR A 121 0.93 -17.29 8.10
CA THR A 121 0.64 -16.72 9.42
C THR A 121 -0.76 -17.10 9.89
N ASP A 122 -0.86 -17.58 11.12
CA ASP A 122 -2.12 -17.81 11.83
C ASP A 122 -2.65 -16.53 12.51
N GLY A 123 -3.90 -16.57 13.00
CA GLY A 123 -4.47 -15.48 13.79
C GLY A 123 -5.02 -14.30 12.99
N ILE A 124 -5.04 -14.36 11.66
CA ILE A 124 -5.76 -13.38 10.83
C ILE A 124 -7.24 -13.76 10.85
N ASP A 125 -8.12 -12.80 11.17
CA ASP A 125 -9.55 -13.03 11.15
C ASP A 125 -10.05 -13.47 9.75
N PRO A 126 -11.12 -14.29 9.66
CA PRO A 126 -11.54 -14.88 8.39
C PRO A 126 -11.91 -13.87 7.31
N GLU A 127 -12.52 -12.74 7.67
CA GLU A 127 -12.92 -11.71 6.69
C GLU A 127 -11.69 -10.98 6.12
N THR A 128 -10.79 -10.54 6.98
CA THR A 128 -9.51 -9.96 6.56
C THR A 128 -8.70 -10.95 5.72
N ARG A 129 -8.65 -12.23 6.12
CA ARG A 129 -7.97 -13.28 5.35
C ARG A 129 -8.57 -13.44 3.96
N LYS A 130 -9.89 -13.40 3.81
CA LYS A 130 -10.58 -13.48 2.52
C LYS A 130 -10.13 -12.35 1.58
N ILE A 131 -10.05 -11.11 2.08
CA ILE A 131 -9.57 -9.98 1.29
C ILE A 131 -8.09 -10.13 0.95
N LEU A 132 -7.25 -10.49 1.92
CA LEU A 132 -5.81 -10.65 1.72
C LEU A 132 -5.43 -11.83 0.84
N SER A 133 -6.32 -12.83 0.68
CA SER A 133 -6.12 -13.97 -0.24
C SER A 133 -6.34 -13.62 -1.71
N ILE A 134 -6.91 -12.45 -2.03
CA ILE A 134 -7.01 -11.97 -3.41
C ILE A 134 -5.60 -11.66 -3.90
N GLN A 135 -5.12 -12.48 -4.84
CA GLN A 135 -3.77 -12.35 -5.38
C GLN A 135 -3.78 -11.58 -6.69
N THR A 136 -2.83 -10.65 -6.81
CA THR A 136 -2.54 -10.04 -8.11
C THR A 136 -1.66 -10.99 -8.95
N TYR A 137 -1.70 -10.83 -10.28
CA TYR A 137 -0.82 -11.59 -11.19
C TYR A 137 0.67 -11.53 -10.81
N TYR A 138 1.14 -10.35 -10.39
CA TYR A 138 2.54 -10.19 -9.96
C TYR A 138 2.82 -10.84 -8.61
N GLU A 139 1.87 -10.83 -7.71
CA GLU A 139 1.97 -11.47 -6.41
C GLU A 139 2.16 -12.98 -6.55
N ALA A 140 1.34 -13.64 -7.36
CA ALA A 140 1.49 -15.06 -7.66
C ALA A 140 2.89 -15.38 -8.21
N GLN A 141 3.44 -14.54 -9.10
CA GLN A 141 4.81 -14.73 -9.60
C GLN A 141 5.90 -14.59 -8.52
N TRP A 142 5.69 -13.77 -7.50
CA TRP A 142 6.65 -13.63 -6.41
C TRP A 142 6.59 -14.84 -5.46
N ILE A 143 5.39 -15.31 -5.17
CA ILE A 143 5.17 -16.53 -4.37
C ILE A 143 5.80 -17.75 -5.06
N ASP A 144 5.59 -17.94 -6.36
CA ASP A 144 6.20 -19.00 -7.16
C ASP A 144 7.73 -18.97 -7.14
N ARG A 145 8.33 -17.81 -6.86
CA ARG A 145 9.78 -17.64 -6.72
C ARG A 145 10.27 -17.77 -5.28
N GLY A 146 9.41 -18.17 -4.35
CA GLY A 146 9.73 -18.35 -2.95
C GLY A 146 9.87 -17.05 -2.15
N LEU A 147 9.31 -15.94 -2.65
CA LEU A 147 9.29 -14.68 -1.90
C LEU A 147 8.05 -14.61 -1.02
N ASN A 148 8.25 -14.28 0.25
CA ASN A 148 7.16 -14.06 1.18
C ASN A 148 6.46 -12.72 0.88
N ILE A 149 5.15 -12.73 0.98
CA ILE A 149 4.34 -11.51 0.98
C ILE A 149 4.16 -11.05 2.41
N ARG A 150 4.50 -9.79 2.65
CA ARG A 150 4.44 -9.15 3.95
C ARG A 150 3.20 -8.28 4.06
N TYR A 151 2.65 -8.22 5.25
CA TYR A 151 1.48 -7.40 5.50
C TYR A 151 1.54 -6.73 6.87
N MET A 152 1.07 -5.49 6.93
CA MET A 152 0.78 -4.81 8.20
C MET A 152 -0.43 -3.90 8.07
N LYS A 153 -1.08 -3.64 9.19
CA LYS A 153 -2.11 -2.62 9.34
C LYS A 153 -1.88 -1.82 10.62
N PHE A 154 -2.03 -0.50 10.53
CA PHE A 154 -1.86 0.42 11.65
C PHE A 154 -2.82 1.60 11.51
N ARG A 155 -3.06 2.33 12.62
CA ARG A 155 -3.87 3.54 12.62
C ARG A 155 -3.00 4.76 12.39
N LEU A 156 -3.58 5.76 11.72
CA LEU A 156 -2.94 7.06 11.51
C LEU A 156 -3.75 8.16 12.23
N PRO A 157 -3.42 8.50 13.49
CA PRO A 157 -4.00 9.64 14.19
C PRO A 157 -3.61 10.97 13.51
N HIS A 158 -4.49 11.97 13.58
CA HIS A 158 -4.19 13.31 13.06
C HIS A 158 -3.27 14.11 13.97
N SER A 159 -3.14 13.73 15.23
CA SER A 159 -2.29 14.40 16.22
C SER A 159 -0.83 13.94 16.18
N GLY A 160 0.06 14.80 16.64
CA GLY A 160 1.50 14.55 16.76
C GLY A 160 2.26 14.83 15.46
N GLU A 161 3.48 15.33 15.61
CA GLU A 161 4.42 15.46 14.50
C GLU A 161 4.96 14.09 14.10
N LEU A 162 5.17 13.87 12.79
CA LEU A 162 5.75 12.63 12.29
C LEU A 162 7.23 12.84 11.95
N GLU A 163 8.05 11.93 12.48
CA GLU A 163 9.48 11.90 12.25
C GLU A 163 9.87 10.74 11.33
N GLU A 164 10.71 11.01 10.33
CA GLU A 164 11.30 9.96 9.49
C GLU A 164 12.22 9.06 10.34
N PRO A 165 12.19 7.73 10.12
CA PRO A 165 13.15 6.84 10.76
C PRO A 165 14.56 7.10 10.20
N ASP A 166 15.52 7.28 11.09
CA ASP A 166 16.94 7.39 10.77
C ASP A 166 17.61 6.02 10.93
N VAL A 167 17.41 5.16 9.92
CA VAL A 167 17.91 3.78 9.93
C VAL A 167 18.42 3.40 8.55
N GLU A 168 19.52 2.65 8.52
CA GLU A 168 20.01 2.03 7.31
C GLU A 168 19.31 0.69 7.07
N ILE A 169 18.70 0.51 5.89
CA ILE A 169 17.93 -0.67 5.54
C ILE A 169 18.54 -1.30 4.28
N PRO A 170 18.85 -2.61 4.30
CA PRO A 170 19.34 -3.33 3.13
C PRO A 170 18.36 -3.22 1.95
N LEU A 171 18.92 -2.96 0.76
CA LEU A 171 18.12 -2.79 -0.45
C LEU A 171 17.61 -4.15 -0.96
N ASP A 172 16.44 -4.14 -1.60
CA ASP A 172 15.90 -5.32 -2.28
C ASP A 172 16.66 -5.60 -3.58
N GLU A 173 17.51 -6.61 -3.61
CA GLU A 173 18.35 -6.96 -4.76
C GLU A 173 17.55 -7.46 -5.97
N TYR A 174 16.52 -8.29 -5.75
CA TYR A 174 15.73 -8.92 -6.83
C TYR A 174 14.94 -7.93 -7.70
N ARG A 175 14.68 -6.71 -7.23
CA ARG A 175 14.03 -5.66 -8.02
C ARG A 175 14.99 -4.95 -8.97
N SER A 176 16.28 -5.06 -8.73
CA SER A 176 17.33 -4.44 -9.55
C SER A 176 17.54 -5.15 -10.90
N TYR A 177 17.28 -6.45 -10.99
CA TYR A 177 17.54 -7.27 -12.17
C TYR A 177 16.70 -6.92 -13.41
N LYS A 178 15.55 -6.26 -13.28
CA LYS A 178 14.68 -5.96 -14.43
C LYS A 178 14.94 -4.60 -15.09
N ARG A 179 15.66 -3.69 -14.46
CA ARG A 179 15.96 -2.37 -15.05
C ARG A 179 17.08 -2.41 -16.09
N THR A 180 18.03 -3.33 -15.96
CA THR A 180 19.18 -3.44 -16.87
C THR A 180 18.81 -4.04 -18.26
N LYS A 181 17.71 -4.79 -18.36
CA LYS A 181 17.28 -5.40 -19.64
C LYS A 181 16.38 -4.53 -20.51
N ARG A 182 15.92 -3.35 -20.04
CA ARG A 182 15.08 -2.43 -20.83
C ARG A 182 15.78 -1.21 -21.38
N SER A 183 17.06 -1.02 -21.07
CA SER A 183 17.89 0.07 -21.59
C SER A 183 18.81 -0.34 -22.74
N GLY A 184 18.59 -1.50 -23.34
CA GLY A 184 19.32 -2.01 -24.47
C GLY A 184 18.38 -2.51 -25.57
N LEU A 185 17.61 -1.62 -26.17
CA LEU A 185 17.01 -1.72 -27.52
C LEU A 185 16.66 -0.31 -27.99
#